data_ed2ad9513ac752d469a8413819ceeb09
#
_entry.id   ed2ad9513ac752d469a8413819ceeb09
#
_cell.length_a   1.000
_cell.length_b   1.000
_cell.length_c   1.000
_cell.angle_alpha   90.00
_cell.angle_beta   90.00
_cell.angle_gamma   90.00
#
_symmetry.space_group_name_H-M   'P 1'
#
loop_
_entity.id
_entity.type
_entity.pdbx_description
1 polymer ?
#
loop_
_entity_poly.entity_id
_entity_poly.type
_entity_poly.pdbx_seq_one_letter_code
_entity_poly.pdbx_strand_id
1 'polypeptide(L)' 'MDEYENLVEEIVDHRRIGDTASLKDIDFRVRWQGLGPEEDTWHPYIEMTRKGGLQAFWDYVEKHPELKIRRKI' A
#
# COMPACT_ATOMS: atom_id res chain seq x y z
N MET A 1 -6.42 -7.28 16.27
CA MET A 1 -6.27 -7.12 14.83
C MET A 1 -7.05 -5.91 14.37
N ASP A 2 -6.44 -5.11 13.53
CA ASP A 2 -7.08 -3.90 13.04
C ASP A 2 -8.18 -4.26 12.05
N GLU A 3 -9.37 -3.69 12.26
CA GLU A 3 -10.50 -3.90 11.37
C GLU A 3 -10.19 -3.47 9.94
N TYR A 4 -9.41 -2.41 9.79
CA TYR A 4 -8.95 -1.91 8.51
C TYR A 4 -8.21 -3.00 7.74
N GLU A 5 -7.29 -3.70 8.39
CA GLU A 5 -6.50 -4.74 7.75
C GLU A 5 -7.38 -5.86 7.20
N ASN A 6 -8.46 -6.20 7.91
CA ASN A 6 -9.36 -7.26 7.48
C ASN A 6 -10.20 -6.87 6.26
N LEU A 7 -10.31 -5.57 5.98
CA LEU A 7 -11.10 -5.09 4.86
C LEU A 7 -10.31 -4.93 3.57
N VAL A 8 -8.99 -4.95 3.67
CA VAL A 8 -8.12 -4.79 2.50
C VAL A 8 -7.92 -6.14 1.82
N GLU A 9 -8.25 -6.21 0.53
CA GLU A 9 -8.01 -7.41 -0.25
C GLU A 9 -6.59 -7.45 -0.77
N GLU A 10 -6.16 -6.39 -1.46
CA GLU A 10 -4.79 -6.29 -1.98
C GLU A 10 -4.46 -4.85 -2.34
N ILE A 11 -3.17 -4.60 -2.55
CA ILE A 11 -2.71 -3.35 -3.12
C ILE A 11 -2.55 -3.62 -4.62
N VAL A 12 -3.13 -2.76 -5.45
CA VAL A 12 -3.20 -3.02 -6.89
C VAL A 12 -2.36 -2.07 -7.74
N ASP A 13 -1.90 -0.97 -7.16
CA ASP A 13 -1.13 0.00 -7.93
C ASP A 13 -0.40 0.97 -6.98
N HIS A 14 0.47 1.77 -7.55
CA HIS A 14 1.13 2.85 -6.81
C HIS A 14 1.36 4.02 -7.76
N ARG A 15 1.54 5.20 -7.19
CA ARG A 15 1.86 6.38 -7.97
C ARG A 15 2.74 7.32 -7.15
N ARG A 16 3.63 8.01 -7.81
CA ARG A 16 4.44 9.03 -7.17
C ARG A 16 3.79 10.39 -7.38
N ILE A 17 3.59 11.11 -6.28
CA ILE A 17 2.91 12.41 -6.34
C ILE A 17 3.85 13.61 -6.23
N GLY A 18 5.10 13.46 -6.20
CA GLY A 18 6.03 14.58 -6.11
C GLY A 18 7.27 14.32 -6.90
N ASP A 19 8.16 15.31 -6.93
CA ASP A 19 9.42 15.22 -7.64
C ASP A 19 10.55 14.66 -6.78
N THR A 20 10.27 14.35 -5.52
CA THR A 20 11.31 13.86 -4.63
C THR A 20 11.42 12.35 -4.72
N ALA A 21 12.55 11.83 -4.24
CA ALA A 21 12.75 10.39 -4.17
C ALA A 21 12.20 9.80 -2.87
N SER A 22 11.47 10.60 -2.09
CA SER A 22 10.97 10.16 -0.80
C SER A 22 9.84 9.14 -0.95
N LEU A 23 9.87 8.11 -0.11
CA LEU A 23 8.78 7.14 -0.05
C LEU A 23 7.47 7.79 0.39
N LYS A 24 7.56 8.91 1.12
CA LYS A 24 6.38 9.64 1.57
C LYS A 24 5.55 10.20 0.42
N ASP A 25 6.16 10.29 -0.77
CA ASP A 25 5.49 10.84 -1.95
C ASP A 25 4.89 9.76 -2.83
N ILE A 26 4.75 8.55 -2.30
CA ILE A 26 4.12 7.45 -3.03
C ILE A 26 2.77 7.12 -2.40
N ASP A 27 1.73 7.13 -3.22
CA ASP A 27 0.41 6.64 -2.82
C ASP A 27 0.24 5.24 -3.36
N PHE A 28 -0.55 4.45 -2.63
CA PHE A 28 -0.85 3.08 -3.01
C PHE A 28 -2.36 2.92 -3.19
N ARG A 29 -2.75 2.24 -4.25
CA ARG A 29 -4.16 2.01 -4.55
C ARG A 29 -4.62 0.74 -3.87
N VAL A 30 -5.61 0.87 -3.02
CA VAL A 30 -6.13 -0.22 -2.20
C VAL A 30 -7.40 -0.80 -2.79
N ARG A 31 -7.42 -2.11 -2.97
CA ARG A 31 -8.62 -2.85 -3.33
C ARG A 31 -9.27 -3.38 -2.06
N TRP A 32 -10.54 -3.04 -1.88
CA TRP A 32 -11.30 -3.43 -0.68
C TRP A 32 -12.04 -4.74 -0.94
N GLN A 33 -12.09 -5.60 0.05
CA GLN A 33 -12.74 -6.90 -0.09
C GLN A 33 -14.21 -6.74 -0.43
N GLY A 34 -14.64 -7.50 -1.44
CA GLY A 34 -16.03 -7.49 -1.85
C GLY A 34 -16.43 -6.32 -2.74
N LEU A 35 -15.50 -5.41 -3.03
CA LEU A 35 -15.79 -4.23 -3.85
C LEU A 35 -14.99 -4.29 -5.15
N GLY A 36 -15.49 -3.59 -6.17
CA GLY A 36 -14.84 -3.56 -7.46
C GLY A 36 -13.82 -2.43 -7.59
N PRO A 37 -13.17 -2.33 -8.78
CA PRO A 37 -12.13 -1.31 -9.01
C PRO A 37 -12.63 0.13 -8.82
N GLU A 38 -13.89 0.40 -9.06
CA GLU A 38 -14.46 1.74 -8.92
C GLU A 38 -14.51 2.19 -7.47
N GLU A 39 -14.34 1.26 -6.54
CA GLU A 39 -14.32 1.58 -5.10
C GLU A 39 -12.90 1.68 -4.56
N ASP A 40 -11.89 1.50 -5.39
CA ASP A 40 -10.50 1.59 -4.96
C ASP A 40 -10.20 2.99 -4.43
N THR A 41 -9.33 3.06 -3.43
CA THR A 41 -8.92 4.33 -2.85
C THR A 41 -7.40 4.42 -2.79
N TRP A 42 -6.89 5.66 -2.80
CA TRP A 42 -5.45 5.91 -2.74
C TRP A 42 -5.05 6.31 -1.32
N HIS A 43 -3.99 5.70 -0.83
CA HIS A 43 -3.51 5.94 0.53
C HIS A 43 -2.00 6.15 0.54
N PRO A 44 -1.49 7.04 1.40
CA PRO A 44 -0.05 7.31 1.43
C PRO A 44 0.73 6.17 2.07
N TYR A 45 2.03 6.17 1.78
CA TYR A 45 2.96 5.18 2.31
C TYR A 45 2.84 5.00 3.83
N ILE A 46 2.67 6.12 4.56
CA ILE A 46 2.63 6.04 6.02
C ILE A 46 1.46 5.21 6.53
N GLU A 47 0.32 5.26 5.83
CA GLU A 47 -0.82 4.42 6.21
C GLU A 47 -0.56 2.95 5.93
N MET A 48 0.21 2.66 4.89
CA MET A 48 0.54 1.29 4.54
C MET A 48 1.47 0.63 5.54
N THR A 49 2.30 1.44 6.21
CA THR A 49 3.33 0.93 7.12
C THR A 49 3.00 1.09 8.60
N ARG A 50 1.83 1.64 8.91
CA ARG A 50 1.39 1.84 10.29
C ARG A 50 1.31 0.49 11.01
N LYS A 51 1.81 0.45 12.24
CA LYS A 51 1.79 -0.76 13.08
C LYS A 51 2.46 -1.97 12.42
N GLY A 52 3.54 -1.73 11.71
CA GLY A 52 4.28 -2.81 11.04
C GLY A 52 3.81 -3.09 9.63
N GLY A 53 2.74 -2.42 9.19
CA GLY A 53 2.27 -2.51 7.82
C GLY A 53 1.26 -3.61 7.58
N LEU A 54 0.52 -3.45 6.48
CA LEU A 54 -0.46 -4.43 6.04
C LEU A 54 0.23 -5.56 5.30
N GLN A 55 -0.22 -6.79 5.50
CA GLN A 55 0.36 -7.91 4.77
C GLN A 55 0.18 -7.71 3.25
N ALA A 56 -0.98 -7.21 2.84
CA ALA A 56 -1.22 -6.94 1.42
C ALA A 56 -0.21 -5.95 0.84
N PHE A 57 0.20 -4.96 1.64
CA PHE A 57 1.21 -4.01 1.22
C PHE A 57 2.58 -4.69 1.02
N TRP A 58 2.97 -5.54 1.97
CA TRP A 58 4.26 -6.24 1.86
C TRP A 58 4.27 -7.21 0.68
N ASP A 59 3.14 -7.86 0.40
CA ASP A 59 3.01 -8.73 -0.75
C ASP A 59 3.21 -7.96 -2.06
N TYR A 60 2.64 -6.76 -2.13
CA TYR A 60 2.80 -5.89 -3.30
C TYR A 60 4.25 -5.44 -3.48
N VAL A 61 4.86 -4.98 -2.39
CA VAL A 61 6.25 -4.51 -2.41
C VAL A 61 7.19 -5.61 -2.85
N GLU A 62 6.95 -6.83 -2.45
CA GLU A 62 7.77 -7.98 -2.84
C GLU A 62 7.74 -8.18 -4.35
N LYS A 63 6.62 -7.88 -4.98
CA LYS A 63 6.47 -8.01 -6.44
C LYS A 63 6.97 -6.79 -7.18
N HIS A 64 7.35 -5.73 -6.48
CA HIS A 64 7.79 -4.47 -7.07
C HIS A 64 9.12 -4.01 -6.47
N PRO A 65 10.21 -4.76 -6.73
CA PRO A 65 11.52 -4.43 -6.15
C PRO A 65 12.05 -3.06 -6.58
N GLU A 66 11.54 -2.52 -7.67
CA GLU A 66 11.92 -1.20 -8.14
C GLU A 66 11.57 -0.10 -7.13
N LEU A 67 10.62 -0.37 -6.22
CA LEU A 67 10.25 0.59 -5.18
C LEU A 67 11.30 0.70 -4.09
N LYS A 68 12.15 -0.31 -3.96
CA LYS A 68 13.24 -0.36 -2.98
C LYS A 68 12.74 -0.20 -1.54
N ILE A 69 11.57 -0.76 -1.28
CA ILE A 69 10.98 -0.77 0.05
C ILE A 69 11.22 -2.13 0.67
N ARG A 70 11.75 -2.13 1.89
CA ARG A 70 12.04 -3.37 2.58
C ARG A 70 11.37 -3.41 3.93
N ARG A 71 10.84 -4.57 4.27
CA ARG A 71 10.26 -4.80 5.58
C ARG A 71 11.40 -4.89 6.61
N LYS A 72 11.27 -4.11 7.66
CA LYS A 72 12.21 -4.19 8.77
C LYS A 72 11.78 -5.33 9.68
N ILE A 73 12.74 -6.15 10.04
CA ILE A 73 12.50 -7.30 10.91
C ILE A 73 13.00 -6.99 12.30
#